data_1c6f398387ab5481740ee63f8ebfadfe
#
_entry.id   1c6f398387ab5481740ee63f8ebfadfe
#
_cell.length_a   1.000
_cell.length_b   1.000
_cell.length_c   1.000
_cell.angle_alpha   90.00
_cell.angle_beta   90.00
_cell.angle_gamma   90.00
#
_symmetry.space_group_name_H-M   'P 1'
#
loop_
_entity.id
_entity.type
_entity.pdbx_description
1 polymer ?
#
loop_
_entity_poly.entity_id
_entity_poly.type
_entity_poly.pdbx_seq_one_letter_code
_entity_poly.pdbx_strand_id
1 'polypeptide(L)'
;PIASGAVSTSVAYALMFTCFALSMLSMFFLPDYALQTGGILLLYWLLNLAYCARLKQYAIIDVCIVAFGFVLRLLAGGFATHIPLSKWIVLMTFLITLFMSFAKRRDDVIRMERTGEAPRKNTIRYNLTFINQAITITASVTLVCYIMYTVSPEVIQNFQTDYLYLTTIFVLVGLLRYI
;
A
#
# COMPACT_ATOMS: atom_id res chain seq x y z
N PRO A 1 15.14 3.27 -17.18
CA PRO A 1 16.42 2.60 -17.52
C PRO A 1 16.25 1.58 -18.65
N ILE A 2 15.22 0.70 -18.63
CA ILE A 2 15.00 -0.31 -19.69
C ILE A 2 14.57 0.40 -20.99
N ALA A 3 13.62 1.33 -20.93
CA ALA A 3 13.14 2.10 -22.09
C ALA A 3 14.21 3.04 -22.65
N SER A 4 15.18 3.46 -21.85
CA SER A 4 16.32 4.28 -22.30
C SER A 4 17.51 3.45 -22.83
N GLY A 5 17.41 2.12 -22.83
CA GLY A 5 18.49 1.22 -23.26
C GLY A 5 19.64 1.05 -22.26
N ALA A 6 19.62 1.74 -21.11
CA ALA A 6 20.68 1.66 -20.09
C ALA A 6 20.80 0.27 -19.43
N VAL A 7 19.72 -0.50 -19.43
CA VAL A 7 19.69 -1.87 -18.87
C VAL A 7 18.96 -2.78 -19.88
N SER A 8 19.60 -3.88 -20.26
CA SER A 8 18.96 -4.86 -21.15
C SER A 8 17.84 -5.61 -20.41
N THR A 9 16.82 -6.06 -21.15
CA THR A 9 15.69 -6.82 -20.58
C THR A 9 16.16 -8.11 -19.91
N SER A 10 17.17 -8.78 -20.44
CA SER A 10 17.73 -10.00 -19.87
C SER A 10 18.37 -9.74 -18.50
N VAL A 11 19.12 -8.64 -18.34
CA VAL A 11 19.71 -8.24 -17.06
C VAL A 11 18.62 -7.88 -16.04
N ALA A 12 17.53 -7.21 -16.48
CA ALA A 12 16.41 -6.89 -15.61
C ALA A 12 15.71 -8.16 -15.07
N TYR A 13 15.47 -9.16 -15.94
CA TYR A 13 14.92 -10.46 -15.51
C TYR A 13 15.89 -11.22 -14.60
N ALA A 14 17.18 -11.25 -14.90
CA ALA A 14 18.17 -11.89 -14.06
C ALA A 14 18.19 -11.27 -12.65
N LEU A 15 18.19 -9.95 -12.54
CA LEU A 15 18.10 -9.24 -11.26
C LEU A 15 16.81 -9.57 -10.49
N MET A 16 15.67 -9.60 -11.18
CA MET A 16 14.39 -9.95 -10.57
C MET A 16 14.40 -11.36 -9.96
N PHE A 17 14.88 -12.35 -10.71
CA PHE A 17 14.94 -13.72 -10.22
C PHE A 17 16.01 -13.93 -9.14
N THR A 18 17.16 -13.25 -9.22
CA THR A 18 18.19 -13.30 -8.17
C THR A 18 17.69 -12.69 -6.86
N CYS A 19 17.05 -11.53 -6.91
CA CYS A 19 16.46 -10.91 -5.71
C CYS A 19 15.35 -11.78 -5.11
N PHE A 20 14.51 -12.42 -5.96
CA PHE A 20 13.49 -13.35 -5.50
C PHE A 20 14.12 -14.59 -4.83
N ALA A 21 15.14 -15.20 -5.46
CA ALA A 21 15.85 -16.35 -4.90
C ALA A 21 16.52 -16.01 -3.57
N LEU A 22 17.17 -14.84 -3.46
CA LEU A 22 17.77 -14.37 -2.21
C LEU A 22 16.72 -14.15 -1.12
N SER A 23 15.55 -13.60 -1.49
CA SER A 23 14.43 -13.44 -0.56
C SER A 23 13.91 -14.77 -0.06
N MET A 24 13.79 -15.78 -0.92
CA MET A 24 13.38 -17.12 -0.51
C MET A 24 14.47 -17.81 0.34
N LEU A 25 15.74 -17.64 0.00
CA LEU A 25 16.86 -18.19 0.77
C LEU A 25 16.91 -17.61 2.18
N SER A 26 16.63 -16.32 2.35
CA SER A 26 16.59 -15.68 3.67
C SER A 26 15.57 -16.30 4.63
N MET A 27 14.55 -17.01 4.11
CA MET A 27 13.56 -17.71 4.91
C MET A 27 14.13 -18.88 5.72
N PHE A 28 15.24 -19.47 5.29
CA PHE A 28 15.90 -20.53 6.05
C PHE A 28 16.42 -20.05 7.41
N PHE A 29 16.58 -18.73 7.59
CA PHE A 29 16.94 -18.12 8.87
C PHE A 29 15.74 -17.86 9.80
N LEU A 30 14.51 -18.21 9.37
CA LEU A 30 13.26 -18.03 10.12
C LEU A 30 12.61 -19.40 10.39
N PRO A 31 13.10 -20.21 11.34
CA PRO A 31 12.73 -21.62 11.47
C PRO A 31 11.24 -21.83 11.77
N ASP A 32 10.64 -21.00 12.64
CA ASP A 32 9.31 -21.28 13.19
C ASP A 32 8.15 -20.87 12.26
N TYR A 33 8.33 -19.83 11.45
CA TYR A 33 7.27 -19.28 10.56
C TYR A 33 7.70 -19.14 9.10
N ALA A 34 8.74 -19.87 8.70
CA ALA A 34 9.26 -19.84 7.34
C ALA A 34 8.18 -20.12 6.29
N LEU A 35 7.34 -21.11 6.52
CA LEU A 35 6.28 -21.49 5.58
C LEU A 35 5.22 -20.40 5.43
N GLN A 36 4.78 -19.78 6.51
CA GLN A 36 3.76 -18.74 6.50
C GLN A 36 4.29 -17.46 5.87
N THR A 37 5.47 -17.01 6.29
CA THR A 37 6.13 -15.83 5.72
C THR A 37 6.46 -16.06 4.24
N GLY A 38 6.93 -17.25 3.87
CA GLY A 38 7.21 -17.64 2.49
C GLY A 38 5.96 -17.62 1.61
N GLY A 39 4.85 -18.12 2.12
CA GLY A 39 3.57 -18.08 1.44
C GLY A 39 3.11 -16.66 1.16
N ILE A 40 3.25 -15.73 2.12
CA ILE A 40 2.90 -14.32 1.95
C ILE A 40 3.84 -13.64 0.95
N LEU A 41 5.14 -13.89 1.02
CA LEU A 41 6.09 -13.34 0.06
C LEU A 41 5.86 -13.86 -1.36
N LEU A 42 5.53 -15.13 -1.51
CA LEU A 42 5.15 -15.71 -2.80
C LEU A 42 3.87 -15.05 -3.34
N LEU A 43 2.84 -14.91 -2.50
CA LEU A 43 1.60 -14.22 -2.87
C LEU A 43 1.88 -12.77 -3.29
N TYR A 44 2.71 -12.06 -2.54
CA TYR A 44 3.13 -10.70 -2.87
C TYR A 44 3.84 -10.64 -4.22
N TRP A 45 4.73 -11.58 -4.50
CA TRP A 45 5.46 -11.65 -5.76
C TRP A 45 4.52 -11.93 -6.95
N LEU A 46 3.62 -12.93 -6.81
CA LEU A 46 2.61 -13.25 -7.82
C LEU A 46 1.67 -12.07 -8.08
N LEU A 47 1.24 -11.37 -7.03
CA LEU A 47 0.40 -10.17 -7.14
C LEU A 47 1.11 -9.07 -7.94
N ASN A 48 2.41 -8.86 -7.70
CA ASN A 48 3.19 -7.88 -8.46
C ASN A 48 3.38 -8.29 -9.92
N LEU A 49 3.58 -9.58 -10.21
CA LEU A 49 3.65 -10.07 -11.59
C LEU A 49 2.31 -9.84 -12.32
N ALA A 50 1.19 -10.21 -11.69
CA ALA A 50 -0.15 -9.98 -12.23
C ALA A 50 -0.44 -8.49 -12.44
N TYR A 51 0.00 -7.64 -11.50
CA TYR A 51 -0.08 -6.19 -11.61
C TYR A 51 0.68 -5.68 -12.83
N CYS A 52 1.93 -6.12 -13.01
CA CYS A 52 2.75 -5.71 -14.16
C CYS A 52 2.20 -6.21 -15.48
N ALA A 53 1.62 -7.42 -15.51
CA ALA A 53 1.10 -8.04 -16.73
C ALA A 53 -0.14 -7.31 -17.28
N ARG A 54 -1.19 -7.14 -16.46
CA ARG A 54 -2.47 -6.61 -16.92
C ARG A 54 -3.19 -5.71 -15.90
N LEU A 55 -3.12 -5.99 -14.60
CA LEU A 55 -3.99 -5.38 -13.60
C LEU A 55 -3.77 -3.87 -13.44
N LYS A 56 -2.57 -3.37 -13.73
CA LYS A 56 -2.26 -1.93 -13.76
C LYS A 56 -3.05 -1.13 -14.80
N GLN A 57 -3.76 -1.79 -15.73
CA GLN A 57 -4.56 -1.12 -16.75
C GLN A 57 -5.99 -0.85 -16.31
N TYR A 58 -6.44 -1.47 -15.22
CA TYR A 58 -7.79 -1.31 -14.69
C TYR A 58 -7.79 -0.24 -13.59
N ALA A 59 -8.65 0.78 -13.79
CA ALA A 59 -8.89 1.79 -12.77
C ALA A 59 -9.43 1.12 -11.48
N ILE A 60 -9.17 1.72 -10.33
CA ILE A 60 -9.50 1.21 -9.00
C ILE A 60 -8.71 -0.05 -8.62
N ILE A 61 -8.65 -1.07 -9.48
CA ILE A 61 -7.90 -2.31 -9.19
C ILE A 61 -6.41 -2.00 -8.99
N ASP A 62 -5.84 -1.07 -9.77
CA ASP A 62 -4.44 -0.69 -9.64
C ASP A 62 -4.11 -0.09 -8.26
N VAL A 63 -4.97 0.77 -7.73
CA VAL A 63 -4.75 1.37 -6.40
C VAL A 63 -5.02 0.37 -5.28
N CYS A 64 -6.02 -0.51 -5.43
CA CYS A 64 -6.29 -1.57 -4.47
C CYS A 64 -5.14 -2.56 -4.36
N ILE A 65 -4.55 -2.99 -5.48
CA ILE A 65 -3.41 -3.92 -5.47
C ILE A 65 -2.19 -3.29 -4.79
N VAL A 66 -1.94 -2.01 -5.02
CA VAL A 66 -0.86 -1.30 -4.32
C VAL A 66 -1.12 -1.31 -2.81
N ALA A 67 -2.35 -1.00 -2.37
CA ALA A 67 -2.71 -1.01 -0.95
C ALA A 67 -2.58 -2.43 -0.34
N PHE A 68 -3.06 -3.46 -1.04
CA PHE A 68 -2.86 -4.86 -0.63
C PHE A 68 -1.40 -5.25 -0.54
N GLY A 69 -0.56 -4.77 -1.46
CA GLY A 69 0.88 -5.01 -1.42
C GLY A 69 1.54 -4.48 -0.14
N PHE A 70 1.08 -3.34 0.37
CA PHE A 70 1.56 -2.83 1.67
C PHE A 70 1.07 -3.69 2.85
N VAL A 71 -0.17 -4.15 2.81
CA VAL A 71 -0.70 -5.06 3.83
C VAL A 71 0.07 -6.37 3.85
N LEU A 72 0.35 -6.97 2.69
CA LEU A 72 1.14 -8.21 2.61
C LEU A 72 2.55 -8.04 3.17
N ARG A 73 3.21 -6.90 2.92
CA ARG A 73 4.52 -6.59 3.51
C ARG A 73 4.44 -6.49 5.04
N LEU A 74 3.39 -5.83 5.56
CA LEU A 74 3.16 -5.72 6.99
C LEU A 74 2.96 -7.11 7.62
N LEU A 75 2.12 -7.95 7.00
CA LEU A 75 1.87 -9.32 7.45
C LEU A 75 3.15 -10.16 7.43
N ALA A 76 3.93 -10.09 6.34
CA ALA A 76 5.21 -10.78 6.25
C ALA A 76 6.17 -10.38 7.37
N GLY A 77 6.24 -9.07 7.68
CA GLY A 77 7.06 -8.57 8.79
C GLY A 77 6.58 -9.07 10.15
N GLY A 78 5.26 -9.02 10.41
CA GLY A 78 4.67 -9.50 11.67
C GLY A 78 4.96 -10.98 11.91
N PHE A 79 4.77 -11.83 10.89
CA PHE A 79 5.10 -13.25 11.01
C PHE A 79 6.60 -13.50 11.18
N ALA A 80 7.45 -12.78 10.45
CA ALA A 80 8.90 -12.94 10.54
C ALA A 80 9.46 -12.54 11.91
N THR A 81 8.84 -11.57 12.59
CA THR A 81 9.30 -11.04 13.89
C THR A 81 8.52 -11.57 15.09
N HIS A 82 7.58 -12.48 14.89
CA HIS A 82 6.67 -13.01 15.94
C HIS A 82 5.85 -11.93 16.65
N ILE A 83 5.60 -10.79 16.01
CA ILE A 83 4.82 -9.71 16.57
C ILE A 83 3.36 -9.88 16.15
N PRO A 84 2.44 -10.04 17.12
CA PRO A 84 1.01 -10.11 16.81
C PRO A 84 0.53 -8.78 16.23
N LEU A 85 0.05 -8.81 15.00
CA LEU A 85 -0.49 -7.63 14.35
C LEU A 85 -1.94 -7.40 14.78
N SER A 86 -2.21 -6.21 15.30
CA SER A 86 -3.59 -5.83 15.62
C SER A 86 -4.40 -5.66 14.33
N LYS A 87 -5.71 -5.93 14.40
CA LYS A 87 -6.63 -5.70 13.28
C LYS A 87 -6.61 -4.24 12.82
N TRP A 88 -6.37 -3.33 13.75
CA TRP A 88 -6.31 -1.89 13.50
C TRP A 88 -5.14 -1.50 12.60
N ILE A 89 -3.92 -2.02 12.86
CA ILE A 89 -2.75 -1.66 12.05
C ILE A 89 -2.89 -2.17 10.62
N VAL A 90 -3.49 -3.35 10.42
CA VAL A 90 -3.76 -3.91 9.09
C VAL A 90 -4.76 -3.03 8.33
N LEU A 91 -5.89 -2.67 8.98
CA LEU A 91 -6.92 -1.83 8.38
C LEU A 91 -6.40 -0.43 8.08
N MET A 92 -5.70 0.20 9.02
CA MET A 92 -5.13 1.54 8.84
C MET A 92 -4.07 1.57 7.75
N THR A 93 -3.22 0.55 7.65
CA THR A 93 -2.24 0.44 6.57
C THR A 93 -2.92 0.35 5.20
N PHE A 94 -3.99 -0.42 5.07
CA PHE A 94 -4.77 -0.49 3.85
C PHE A 94 -5.39 0.86 3.48
N LEU A 95 -6.09 1.49 4.42
CA LEU A 95 -6.80 2.75 4.18
C LEU A 95 -5.86 3.91 3.84
N ILE A 96 -4.77 4.09 4.58
CA ILE A 96 -3.83 5.19 4.32
C ILE A 96 -3.09 4.99 2.99
N THR A 97 -2.71 3.77 2.66
CA THR A 97 -2.05 3.48 1.38
C THR A 97 -3.01 3.59 0.20
N LEU A 98 -4.29 3.27 0.39
CA LEU A 98 -5.34 3.49 -0.61
C LEU A 98 -5.56 4.99 -0.85
N PHE A 99 -5.67 5.79 0.23
CA PHE A 99 -5.74 7.25 0.17
C PHE A 99 -4.56 7.85 -0.61
N MET A 100 -3.33 7.49 -0.23
CA MET A 100 -2.11 7.97 -0.89
C MET A 100 -2.04 7.55 -2.37
N SER A 101 -2.56 6.36 -2.69
CA SER A 101 -2.62 5.86 -4.06
C SER A 101 -3.60 6.68 -4.91
N PHE A 102 -4.77 7.03 -4.38
CA PHE A 102 -5.72 7.91 -5.06
C PHE A 102 -5.17 9.33 -5.22
N ALA A 103 -4.52 9.88 -4.19
CA ALA A 103 -3.86 11.18 -4.28
C ALA A 103 -2.84 11.24 -5.42
N LYS A 104 -2.02 10.19 -5.56
CA LYS A 104 -1.09 10.07 -6.68
C LYS A 104 -1.79 9.97 -8.04
N ARG A 105 -2.96 9.29 -8.11
CA ARG A 105 -3.74 9.24 -9.37
C ARG A 105 -4.34 10.60 -9.72
N ARG A 106 -4.73 11.39 -8.71
CA ARG A 106 -5.18 12.78 -8.92
C ARG A 106 -4.09 13.61 -9.62
N ASP A 107 -2.86 13.55 -9.12
CA ASP A 107 -1.73 14.26 -9.74
C ASP A 107 -1.48 13.81 -11.18
N ASP A 108 -1.57 12.50 -11.44
CA ASP A 108 -1.43 11.94 -12.80
C ASP A 108 -2.52 12.49 -13.75
N VAL A 109 -3.78 12.64 -13.29
CA VAL A 109 -4.89 13.18 -14.09
C VAL A 109 -4.73 14.69 -14.31
N ILE A 110 -4.40 15.46 -13.27
CA ILE A 110 -4.14 16.89 -13.40
C ILE A 110 -2.99 17.16 -14.38
N ARG A 111 -1.95 16.33 -14.34
CA ARG A 111 -0.85 16.42 -15.27
C ARG A 111 -1.30 16.12 -16.69
N MET A 112 -2.12 15.10 -16.89
CA MET A 112 -2.68 14.77 -18.20
C MET A 112 -3.52 15.94 -18.79
N GLU A 113 -4.33 16.60 -17.97
CA GLU A 113 -5.13 17.76 -18.39
C GLU A 113 -4.24 18.95 -18.79
N ARG A 114 -3.09 19.12 -18.16
CA ARG A 114 -2.16 20.23 -18.45
C ARG A 114 -1.27 19.96 -19.66
N THR A 115 -0.82 18.73 -19.85
CA THR A 115 0.20 18.39 -20.88
C THR A 115 -0.41 17.72 -22.11
N GLY A 116 -1.67 17.26 -22.02
CA GLY A 116 -2.32 16.46 -23.08
C GLY A 116 -1.80 15.01 -23.16
N GLU A 117 -0.79 14.64 -22.37
CA GLU A 117 -0.20 13.31 -22.38
C GLU A 117 -0.56 12.53 -21.12
N ALA A 118 -1.14 11.35 -21.27
CA ALA A 118 -1.45 10.47 -20.15
C ALA A 118 -0.17 9.78 -19.63
N PRO A 119 0.24 10.01 -18.36
CA PRO A 119 1.43 9.35 -17.78
C PRO A 119 1.33 7.84 -17.77
N ARG A 120 0.10 7.31 -17.75
CA ARG A 120 -0.22 5.86 -17.76
C ARG A 120 -1.48 5.60 -18.57
N LYS A 121 -1.60 4.39 -19.14
CA LYS A 121 -2.78 3.99 -19.93
C LYS A 121 -4.10 4.00 -19.13
N ASN A 122 -4.05 3.76 -17.82
CA ASN A 122 -5.24 3.79 -16.97
C ASN A 122 -5.64 5.19 -16.51
N THR A 123 -4.77 6.21 -16.64
CA THR A 123 -5.08 7.59 -16.26
C THR A 123 -6.30 8.12 -17.02
N ILE A 124 -6.46 7.75 -18.29
CA ILE A 124 -7.60 8.15 -19.14
C ILE A 124 -8.96 7.66 -18.57
N ARG A 125 -8.95 6.62 -17.77
CA ARG A 125 -10.16 6.02 -17.17
C ARG A 125 -10.60 6.67 -15.86
N TYR A 126 -9.78 7.57 -15.33
CA TYR A 126 -10.08 8.29 -14.10
C TYR A 126 -10.67 9.67 -14.44
N ASN A 127 -11.77 10.00 -13.74
CA ASN A 127 -12.35 11.35 -13.74
C ASN A 127 -11.92 12.05 -12.45
N LEU A 128 -11.55 13.33 -12.51
CA LEU A 128 -11.18 14.14 -11.35
C LEU A 128 -12.27 14.17 -10.28
N THR A 129 -13.54 14.27 -10.68
CA THR A 129 -14.66 14.24 -9.74
C THR A 129 -14.69 12.94 -8.94
N PHE A 130 -14.54 11.78 -9.61
CA PHE A 130 -14.49 10.48 -8.96
C PHE A 130 -13.29 10.38 -8.01
N ILE A 131 -12.10 10.80 -8.44
CA ILE A 131 -10.90 10.73 -7.60
C ILE A 131 -11.03 11.61 -6.37
N ASN A 132 -11.54 12.83 -6.50
CA ASN A 132 -11.76 13.73 -5.37
C ASN A 132 -12.74 13.14 -4.36
N GLN A 133 -13.83 12.53 -4.83
CA GLN A 133 -14.78 11.81 -3.97
C GLN A 133 -14.13 10.61 -3.29
N ALA A 134 -13.35 9.81 -4.03
CA ALA A 134 -12.65 8.64 -3.48
C ALA A 134 -11.62 9.04 -2.41
N ILE A 135 -10.87 10.13 -2.62
CA ILE A 135 -9.94 10.71 -1.65
C ILE A 135 -10.70 11.15 -0.39
N THR A 136 -11.81 11.88 -0.55
CA THR A 136 -12.62 12.33 0.60
C THR A 136 -13.18 11.16 1.39
N ILE A 137 -13.73 10.16 0.73
CA ILE A 137 -14.27 8.95 1.37
C ILE A 137 -13.16 8.20 2.12
N THR A 138 -12.03 7.93 1.47
CA THR A 138 -10.93 7.18 2.10
C THR A 138 -10.31 7.95 3.25
N ALA A 139 -10.17 9.28 3.15
CA ALA A 139 -9.71 10.13 4.24
C ALA A 139 -10.67 10.11 5.45
N SER A 140 -11.98 10.25 5.19
CA SER A 140 -13.00 10.21 6.23
C SER A 140 -13.03 8.87 6.95
N VAL A 141 -13.02 7.76 6.21
CA VAL A 141 -12.99 6.41 6.79
C VAL A 141 -11.71 6.18 7.59
N THR A 142 -10.56 6.64 7.07
CA THR A 142 -9.28 6.54 7.78
C THR A 142 -9.33 7.28 9.11
N LEU A 143 -9.88 8.50 9.13
CA LEU A 143 -10.01 9.30 10.34
C LEU A 143 -10.94 8.63 11.37
N VAL A 144 -12.10 8.12 10.94
CA VAL A 144 -13.03 7.41 11.81
C VAL A 144 -12.38 6.14 12.38
N CYS A 145 -11.71 5.34 11.56
CA CYS A 145 -10.99 4.16 12.03
C CYS A 145 -9.88 4.51 13.01
N TYR A 146 -9.20 5.64 12.82
CA TYR A 146 -8.18 6.10 13.77
C TYR A 146 -8.79 6.50 15.12
N ILE A 147 -9.91 7.23 15.11
CA ILE A 147 -10.64 7.57 16.34
C ILE A 147 -11.07 6.28 17.07
N MET A 148 -11.68 5.34 16.37
CA MET A 148 -12.09 4.05 16.94
C MET A 148 -10.91 3.26 17.52
N TYR A 149 -9.75 3.32 16.88
CA TYR A 149 -8.51 2.76 17.40
C TYR A 149 -8.10 3.40 18.73
N THR A 150 -8.08 4.74 18.79
CA THR A 150 -7.61 5.48 19.98
C THR A 150 -8.49 5.28 21.22
N VAL A 151 -9.78 4.99 21.03
CA VAL A 151 -10.73 4.75 22.14
C VAL A 151 -10.98 3.26 22.41
N SER A 152 -10.28 2.36 21.70
CA SER A 152 -10.47 0.92 21.93
C SER A 152 -9.86 0.50 23.27
N PRO A 153 -10.54 -0.38 24.05
CA PRO A 153 -10.05 -0.80 25.36
C PRO A 153 -8.67 -1.46 25.32
N GLU A 154 -8.38 -2.23 24.25
CA GLU A 154 -7.07 -2.87 24.06
C GLU A 154 -5.94 -1.85 23.97
N VAL A 155 -6.18 -0.75 23.28
CA VAL A 155 -5.18 0.33 23.06
C VAL A 155 -4.99 1.14 24.34
N ILE A 156 -6.08 1.49 25.03
CA ILE A 156 -6.03 2.20 26.32
C ILE A 156 -5.23 1.38 27.34
N GLN A 157 -5.47 0.07 27.43
CA GLN A 157 -4.72 -0.80 28.34
C GLN A 157 -3.23 -0.91 27.97
N ASN A 158 -2.91 -0.98 26.67
CA ASN A 158 -1.52 -1.09 26.21
C ASN A 158 -0.71 0.20 26.43
N PHE A 159 -1.32 1.36 26.19
CA PHE A 159 -0.65 2.65 26.32
C PHE A 159 -0.83 3.30 27.68
N GLN A 160 -1.64 2.74 28.58
CA GLN A 160 -1.89 3.24 29.93
C GLN A 160 -2.35 4.71 29.92
N THR A 161 -3.08 5.14 28.88
CA THR A 161 -3.53 6.53 28.72
C THR A 161 -4.87 6.61 28.00
N ASP A 162 -5.75 7.46 28.51
CA ASP A 162 -7.05 7.76 27.90
C ASP A 162 -6.98 8.93 26.89
N TYR A 163 -5.85 9.63 26.84
CA TYR A 163 -5.72 10.87 26.06
C TYR A 163 -5.21 10.67 24.62
N LEU A 164 -5.07 9.41 24.17
CA LEU A 164 -4.56 9.12 22.84
C LEU A 164 -5.44 9.73 21.72
N TYR A 165 -6.74 9.89 21.95
CA TYR A 165 -7.67 10.52 21.00
C TYR A 165 -7.29 11.94 20.60
N LEU A 166 -6.57 12.69 21.45
CA LEU A 166 -6.09 14.05 21.12
C LEU A 166 -5.16 14.04 19.90
N THR A 167 -4.45 12.96 19.66
CA THR A 167 -3.59 12.81 18.48
C THR A 167 -4.37 12.80 17.16
N THR A 168 -5.68 12.58 17.20
CA THR A 168 -6.57 12.64 16.03
C THR A 168 -6.51 13.98 15.31
N ILE A 169 -6.27 15.08 16.05
CA ILE A 169 -6.14 16.43 15.48
C ILE A 169 -4.97 16.46 14.50
N PHE A 170 -3.83 15.88 14.85
CA PHE A 170 -2.64 15.85 13.98
C PHE A 170 -2.88 15.00 12.73
N VAL A 171 -3.59 13.87 12.89
CA VAL A 171 -3.97 13.02 11.75
C VAL A 171 -4.93 13.77 10.82
N LEU A 172 -5.94 14.45 11.37
CA LEU A 172 -6.87 15.26 10.59
C LEU A 172 -6.14 16.34 9.80
N VAL A 173 -5.27 17.13 10.46
CA VAL A 173 -4.48 18.18 9.79
C VAL A 173 -3.58 17.58 8.69
N GLY A 174 -2.97 16.43 8.94
CA GLY A 174 -2.17 15.71 7.94
C GLY A 174 -2.97 15.30 6.71
N LEU A 175 -4.17 14.76 6.90
CA LEU A 175 -5.07 14.38 5.80
C LEU A 175 -5.56 15.60 5.03
N LEU A 176 -5.98 16.68 5.74
CA LEU A 176 -6.45 17.92 5.10
C LEU A 176 -5.36 18.61 4.28
N ARG A 177 -4.11 18.54 4.72
CA ARG A 177 -2.98 19.09 3.95
C ARG A 177 -2.79 18.40 2.59
N TYR A 178 -3.24 17.15 2.49
CA TYR A 178 -3.05 16.32 1.29
C TYR A 178 -4.23 16.43 0.30
N ILE A 179 -5.40 16.85 0.76
CA ILE A 179 -6.60 17.08 -0.05
C ILE A 179 -6.52 18.43 -0.78
#